data_b339f089d9e3d416d75e3792a0eb0740
#
_entry.id   b339f089d9e3d416d75e3792a0eb0740
#
_cell.length_a   1.000
_cell.length_b   1.000
_cell.length_c   1.000
_cell.angle_alpha   90.00
_cell.angle_beta   90.00
_cell.angle_gamma   90.00
#
_symmetry.space_group_name_H-M   'P 1'
#
loop_
_entity.id
_entity.type
_entity.pdbx_description
1 polymer ?
#
loop_
_entity_poly.entity_id
_entity_poly.type
_entity_poly.pdbx_seq_one_letter_code
_entity_poly.pdbx_strand_id
1 'polypeptide(L)'
;SLILNVISVCKSEDPSVIFGLIKNYQKNFSEVEEDLINRMIDCGINYFKDFIQPNLKFKIPNSEELIILKEVVKKLKEVEPSADADEFQTVIFSVGKNSIYKENIREFFKLIYLVVFGQENGPRLGSFTKIYTKDKTLELFNSKLNV
;
A
#
# COMPACT_ATOMS: atom_id res chain seq x y z
N SER A 1 8.46 6.19 -3.45
CA SER A 1 7.45 7.24 -3.43
C SER A 1 6.06 6.68 -3.19
N LEU A 2 5.31 7.31 -2.30
CA LEU A 2 3.93 6.90 -1.99
C LEU A 2 3.03 6.98 -3.22
N ILE A 3 3.19 8.03 -4.03
CA ILE A 3 2.43 8.22 -5.27
C ILE A 3 2.71 7.08 -6.25
N LEU A 4 3.96 6.69 -6.43
CA LEU A 4 4.33 5.56 -7.30
C LEU A 4 3.73 4.24 -6.80
N ASN A 5 3.65 4.04 -5.49
CA ASN A 5 3.05 2.84 -4.94
C ASN A 5 1.53 2.80 -5.14
N VAL A 6 0.86 3.94 -5.04
CA VAL A 6 -0.56 4.03 -5.38
C VAL A 6 -0.78 3.73 -6.85
N ILE A 7 0.03 4.31 -7.73
CA ILE A 7 -0.04 4.04 -9.18
C ILE A 7 0.17 2.55 -9.46
N SER A 8 1.14 1.94 -8.79
CA SER A 8 1.50 0.53 -8.97
C SER A 8 0.34 -0.44 -8.74
N VAL A 9 -0.51 -0.14 -7.77
CA VAL A 9 -1.63 -1.02 -7.40
C VAL A 9 -2.97 -0.56 -7.96
N CYS A 10 -3.06 0.68 -8.43
CA CYS A 10 -4.27 1.24 -9.01
C CYS A 10 -4.48 0.65 -10.40
N LYS A 11 -5.68 0.16 -10.67
CA LYS A 11 -6.02 -0.43 -11.98
C LYS A 11 -6.32 0.62 -13.05
N SER A 12 -6.27 1.91 -12.70
CA SER A 12 -6.52 3.01 -13.60
C SER A 12 -5.25 3.79 -13.89
N GLU A 13 -5.07 4.18 -15.14
CA GLU A 13 -4.01 5.10 -15.58
C GLU A 13 -4.54 6.53 -15.70
N ASP A 14 -5.79 6.76 -15.31
CA ASP A 14 -6.39 8.09 -15.35
C ASP A 14 -5.87 8.94 -14.19
N PRO A 15 -5.16 10.05 -14.50
CA PRO A 15 -4.63 10.92 -13.45
C PRO A 15 -5.68 11.44 -12.47
N SER A 16 -6.90 11.64 -12.91
CA SER A 16 -7.97 12.14 -12.05
C SER A 16 -8.38 11.14 -10.97
N VAL A 17 -8.33 9.84 -11.27
CA VAL A 17 -8.60 8.77 -10.29
C VAL A 17 -7.51 8.75 -9.23
N ILE A 18 -6.25 8.83 -9.65
CA ILE A 18 -5.10 8.84 -8.74
C ILE A 18 -5.13 10.10 -7.87
N PHE A 19 -5.43 11.25 -8.44
CA PHE A 19 -5.57 12.50 -7.69
C PHE A 19 -6.68 12.39 -6.64
N GLY A 20 -7.80 11.76 -6.99
CA GLY A 20 -8.90 11.50 -6.06
C GLY A 20 -8.49 10.66 -4.86
N LEU A 21 -7.62 9.67 -5.06
CA LEU A 21 -7.07 8.86 -3.98
C LEU A 21 -6.15 9.69 -3.06
N ILE A 22 -5.33 10.56 -3.63
CA ILE A 22 -4.45 11.45 -2.85
C ILE A 22 -5.26 12.37 -1.95
N LYS A 23 -6.44 12.81 -2.38
CA LYS A 23 -7.34 13.63 -1.55
C LYS A 23 -7.84 12.91 -0.30
N ASN A 24 -7.75 11.60 -0.23
CA ASN A 24 -8.06 10.86 1.01
C ASN A 24 -7.04 11.13 2.11
N TYR A 25 -5.82 11.51 1.74
CA TYR A 25 -4.77 11.84 2.69
C TYR A 25 -4.79 13.31 3.10
N GLN A 26 -5.01 14.20 2.12
CA GLN A 26 -5.12 15.66 2.35
C GLN A 26 -6.20 16.20 1.41
N LYS A 27 -7.25 16.77 1.99
CA LYS A 27 -8.45 17.17 1.23
C LYS A 27 -8.35 18.53 0.56
N ASN A 28 -7.55 19.45 1.12
CA ASN A 28 -7.47 20.80 0.66
C ASN A 28 -6.10 21.11 0.08
N PHE A 29 -6.07 21.42 -1.20
CA PHE A 29 -4.88 21.84 -1.92
C PHE A 29 -5.11 23.21 -2.54
N SER A 30 -4.08 24.06 -2.56
CA SER A 30 -4.10 25.29 -3.35
C SER A 30 -4.03 24.91 -4.84
N GLU A 31 -4.38 25.88 -5.70
CA GLU A 31 -4.32 25.68 -7.16
C GLU A 31 -2.91 25.31 -7.61
N VAL A 32 -1.88 25.94 -7.03
CA VAL A 32 -0.47 25.63 -7.34
C VAL A 32 -0.10 24.22 -6.90
N GLU A 33 -0.56 23.80 -5.72
CA GLU A 33 -0.34 22.45 -5.22
C GLU A 33 -1.02 21.40 -6.11
N GLU A 34 -2.25 21.66 -6.56
CA GLU A 34 -2.96 20.76 -7.48
C GLU A 34 -2.22 20.58 -8.79
N ASP A 35 -1.72 21.66 -9.38
CA ASP A 35 -0.93 21.60 -10.62
C ASP A 35 0.33 20.77 -10.43
N LEU A 36 1.03 20.96 -9.31
CA LEU A 36 2.24 20.22 -9.00
C LEU A 36 1.95 18.72 -8.86
N ILE A 37 0.89 18.38 -8.12
CA ILE A 37 0.49 16.99 -7.89
C ILE A 37 0.11 16.32 -9.22
N ASN A 38 -0.65 16.99 -10.07
CA ASN A 38 -1.03 16.45 -11.38
C ASN A 38 0.19 16.17 -12.25
N ARG A 39 1.21 17.04 -12.23
CA ARG A 39 2.47 16.81 -12.96
C ARG A 39 3.21 15.60 -12.39
N MET A 40 3.24 15.46 -11.07
CA MET A 40 3.88 14.31 -10.42
C MET A 40 3.17 13.01 -10.77
N ILE A 41 1.83 13.02 -10.86
CA ILE A 41 1.04 11.86 -11.25
C ILE A 41 1.35 11.46 -12.69
N ASP A 42 1.34 12.41 -13.63
CA ASP A 42 1.64 12.13 -15.04
C ASP A 42 3.04 11.54 -15.21
N CYS A 43 4.04 12.16 -14.59
CA CYS A 43 5.41 11.65 -14.60
C CYS A 43 5.50 10.26 -13.93
N GLY A 44 4.78 10.07 -12.84
CA GLY A 44 4.77 8.81 -12.10
C GLY A 44 4.16 7.66 -12.89
N ILE A 45 3.09 7.91 -13.63
CA ILE A 45 2.46 6.89 -14.49
C ILE A 45 3.44 6.43 -15.56
N ASN A 46 4.09 7.37 -16.24
CA ASN A 46 5.07 7.04 -17.27
C ASN A 46 6.29 6.31 -16.70
N TYR A 47 6.81 6.78 -15.57
CA TYR A 47 7.94 6.14 -14.90
C TYR A 47 7.61 4.71 -14.47
N PHE A 48 6.43 4.50 -13.92
CA PHE A 48 5.98 3.17 -13.52
C PHE A 48 5.94 2.21 -14.70
N LYS A 49 5.32 2.62 -15.81
CA LYS A 49 5.22 1.78 -17.00
C LYS A 49 6.58 1.40 -17.56
N ASP A 50 7.49 2.37 -17.63
CA ASP A 50 8.77 2.19 -18.32
C ASP A 50 9.81 1.47 -17.46
N PHE A 51 9.83 1.74 -16.13
CA PHE A 51 10.94 1.32 -15.28
C PHE A 51 10.56 0.42 -14.12
N ILE A 52 9.34 0.51 -13.59
CA ILE A 52 8.93 -0.28 -12.42
C ILE A 52 8.20 -1.55 -12.83
N GLN A 53 7.15 -1.43 -13.63
CA GLN A 53 6.30 -2.55 -14.02
C GLN A 53 7.08 -3.74 -14.61
N PRO A 54 8.06 -3.52 -15.52
CA PRO A 54 8.82 -4.65 -16.07
C PRO A 54 9.67 -5.42 -15.05
N ASN A 55 9.94 -4.81 -13.89
CA ASN A 55 10.81 -5.38 -12.85
C ASN A 55 10.05 -5.91 -11.64
N LEU A 56 8.72 -5.88 -11.65
CA LEU A 56 7.94 -6.42 -10.54
C LEU A 56 8.08 -7.94 -10.46
N LYS A 57 8.34 -8.44 -9.25
CA LYS A 57 8.44 -9.88 -8.97
C LYS A 57 7.68 -10.19 -7.69
N PHE A 58 6.46 -10.69 -7.83
CA PHE A 58 5.61 -11.02 -6.70
C PHE A 58 6.02 -12.35 -6.07
N LYS A 59 6.14 -12.35 -4.75
CA LYS A 59 6.39 -13.56 -3.99
C LYS A 59 5.08 -14.28 -3.71
N ILE A 60 5.08 -15.60 -3.85
CA ILE A 60 3.98 -16.45 -3.39
C ILE A 60 4.30 -16.86 -1.96
N PRO A 61 3.47 -16.49 -0.96
CA PRO A 61 3.77 -16.79 0.43
C PRO A 61 3.68 -18.29 0.70
N ASN A 62 4.57 -18.79 1.57
CA ASN A 62 4.45 -20.15 2.09
C ASN A 62 3.36 -20.23 3.15
N SER A 63 3.13 -21.42 3.73
CA SER A 63 2.04 -21.64 4.69
C SER A 63 2.14 -20.75 5.94
N GLU A 64 3.34 -20.60 6.51
CA GLU A 64 3.55 -19.74 7.69
C GLU A 64 3.36 -18.27 7.36
N GLU A 65 3.93 -17.84 6.24
CA GLU A 65 3.79 -16.46 5.76
C GLU A 65 2.34 -16.12 5.46
N LEU A 66 1.60 -17.04 4.88
CA LEU A 66 0.18 -16.86 4.58
C LEU A 66 -0.65 -16.63 5.85
N ILE A 67 -0.37 -17.39 6.91
CA ILE A 67 -1.05 -17.23 8.21
C ILE A 67 -0.82 -15.81 8.75
N ILE A 68 0.42 -15.33 8.68
CA ILE A 68 0.77 -14.00 9.17
C ILE A 68 0.07 -12.91 8.34
N LEU A 69 0.07 -13.05 7.01
CA LEU A 69 -0.59 -12.09 6.13
C LEU A 69 -2.10 -12.08 6.30
N LYS A 70 -2.72 -13.22 6.54
CA LYS A 70 -4.15 -13.30 6.87
C LYS A 70 -4.47 -12.62 8.20
N GLU A 71 -3.56 -12.68 9.16
CA GLU A 71 -3.71 -11.97 10.42
C GLU A 71 -3.68 -10.45 10.22
N VAL A 72 -2.82 -9.95 9.32
CA VAL A 72 -2.82 -8.53 8.93
C VAL A 72 -4.19 -8.12 8.39
N VAL A 73 -4.76 -8.91 7.49
CA VAL A 73 -6.08 -8.64 6.91
C VAL A 73 -7.14 -8.63 8.01
N LYS A 74 -7.12 -9.62 8.89
CA LYS A 74 -8.08 -9.73 9.99
C LYS A 74 -8.03 -8.50 10.91
N LYS A 75 -6.84 -8.09 11.31
CA LYS A 75 -6.66 -6.94 12.20
C LYS A 75 -7.03 -5.63 11.53
N LEU A 76 -6.71 -5.46 10.26
CA LEU A 76 -7.11 -4.28 9.52
C LEU A 76 -8.63 -4.16 9.40
N LYS A 77 -9.34 -5.27 9.25
CA LYS A 77 -10.81 -5.26 9.20
C LYS A 77 -11.44 -4.69 10.47
N GLU A 78 -10.79 -4.87 11.61
CA GLU A 78 -11.29 -4.41 12.92
C GLU A 78 -11.10 -2.91 13.12
N VAL A 79 -10.27 -2.25 12.30
CA VAL A 79 -9.99 -0.81 12.43
C VAL A 79 -11.08 -0.01 11.72
N GLU A 80 -11.48 1.11 12.33
CA GLU A 80 -12.46 2.02 11.72
C GLU A 80 -11.94 2.57 10.39
N PRO A 81 -12.79 2.66 9.34
CA PRO A 81 -12.36 3.21 8.05
C PRO A 81 -11.86 4.65 8.13
N SER A 82 -12.31 5.41 9.12
CA SER A 82 -11.91 6.80 9.36
C SER A 82 -10.62 6.95 10.15
N ALA A 83 -9.98 5.84 10.56
CA ALA A 83 -8.72 5.86 11.30
C ALA A 83 -7.65 6.65 10.54
N ASP A 84 -6.71 7.22 11.27
CA ASP A 84 -5.59 7.93 10.65
C ASP A 84 -4.47 6.96 10.23
N ALA A 85 -3.47 7.50 9.53
CA ALA A 85 -2.34 6.70 9.03
C ALA A 85 -1.59 6.00 10.16
N ASP A 86 -1.43 6.66 11.31
CA ASP A 86 -0.71 6.10 12.45
C ASP A 86 -1.45 4.92 13.08
N GLU A 87 -2.77 4.99 13.17
CA GLU A 87 -3.58 3.90 13.68
C GLU A 87 -3.46 2.66 12.78
N PHE A 88 -3.57 2.84 11.47
CA PHE A 88 -3.36 1.74 10.52
C PHE A 88 -1.97 1.15 10.64
N GLN A 89 -0.95 2.01 10.74
CA GLN A 89 0.43 1.57 10.87
C GLN A 89 0.66 0.76 12.14
N THR A 90 0.11 1.22 13.26
CA THR A 90 0.25 0.56 14.56
C THR A 90 -0.35 -0.84 14.54
N VAL A 91 -1.52 -0.99 13.93
CA VAL A 91 -2.20 -2.29 13.83
C VAL A 91 -1.37 -3.27 13.02
N ILE A 92 -0.87 -2.84 11.86
CA ILE A 92 -0.04 -3.70 11.00
C ILE A 92 1.27 -4.07 11.71
N PHE A 93 1.94 -3.09 12.30
CA PHE A 93 3.18 -3.29 13.05
C PHE A 93 2.98 -4.30 14.19
N SER A 94 1.85 -4.25 14.89
CA SER A 94 1.56 -5.16 16.01
C SER A 94 1.48 -6.61 15.56
N VAL A 95 0.98 -6.89 14.37
CA VAL A 95 0.96 -8.25 13.82
C VAL A 95 2.38 -8.78 13.65
N GLY A 96 3.28 -7.96 13.10
CA GLY A 96 4.69 -8.33 12.97
C GLY A 96 5.36 -8.59 14.31
N LYS A 97 5.09 -7.75 15.30
CA LYS A 97 5.65 -7.89 16.66
C LYS A 97 5.13 -9.11 17.41
N ASN A 98 3.96 -9.62 17.05
CA ASN A 98 3.38 -10.81 17.64
C ASN A 98 3.60 -12.07 16.79
N SER A 99 4.51 -12.01 15.82
CA SER A 99 4.83 -13.11 14.90
C SER A 99 6.26 -13.58 15.08
N ILE A 100 6.68 -14.52 14.22
CA ILE A 100 8.07 -14.97 14.17
C ILE A 100 9.05 -13.84 13.78
N TYR A 101 8.54 -12.73 13.28
CA TYR A 101 9.35 -11.55 12.92
C TYR A 101 9.55 -10.56 14.07
N LYS A 102 9.19 -10.94 15.30
CA LYS A 102 9.29 -10.06 16.47
C LYS A 102 10.66 -9.39 16.61
N GLU A 103 11.73 -10.13 16.40
CA GLU A 103 13.11 -9.64 16.53
C GLU A 103 13.65 -9.08 15.20
N ASN A 104 12.89 -9.17 14.13
CA ASN A 104 13.31 -8.70 12.81
C ASN A 104 12.13 -8.16 12.03
N ILE A 105 11.59 -7.04 12.51
CA ILE A 105 10.39 -6.42 11.95
C ILE A 105 10.59 -5.98 10.49
N ARG A 106 11.83 -5.68 10.11
CA ARG A 106 12.15 -5.32 8.72
C ARG A 106 11.78 -6.45 7.75
N GLU A 107 12.03 -7.70 8.13
CA GLU A 107 11.68 -8.86 7.30
C GLU A 107 10.18 -9.05 7.20
N PHE A 108 9.42 -8.69 8.23
CA PHE A 108 7.95 -8.69 8.16
C PHE A 108 7.43 -7.72 7.09
N PHE A 109 7.92 -6.49 7.09
CA PHE A 109 7.51 -5.52 6.09
C PHE A 109 7.99 -5.90 4.69
N LYS A 110 9.19 -6.45 4.57
CA LYS A 110 9.71 -6.95 3.30
C LYS A 110 8.82 -8.05 2.72
N LEU A 111 8.32 -8.95 3.55
CA LEU A 111 7.36 -9.98 3.14
C LEU A 111 6.11 -9.34 2.53
N ILE A 112 5.53 -8.36 3.21
CA ILE A 112 4.35 -7.66 2.71
C ILE A 112 4.63 -7.00 1.37
N TYR A 113 5.75 -6.29 1.25
CA TYR A 113 6.12 -5.60 0.02
C TYR A 113 6.31 -6.57 -1.14
N LEU A 114 6.97 -7.69 -0.92
CA LEU A 114 7.19 -8.71 -1.97
C LEU A 114 5.88 -9.36 -2.42
N VAL A 115 4.98 -9.65 -1.49
CA VAL A 115 3.72 -10.32 -1.82
C VAL A 115 2.71 -9.35 -2.46
N VAL A 116 2.59 -8.14 -1.92
CA VAL A 116 1.54 -7.20 -2.30
C VAL A 116 1.98 -6.26 -3.42
N PHE A 117 3.23 -5.79 -3.38
CA PHE A 117 3.74 -4.79 -4.33
C PHE A 117 4.74 -5.34 -5.33
N GLY A 118 5.25 -6.53 -5.13
CA GLY A 118 6.22 -7.14 -6.04
C GLY A 118 7.62 -6.52 -5.97
N GLN A 119 7.94 -5.84 -4.88
CA GLN A 119 9.24 -5.17 -4.65
C GLN A 119 9.71 -5.43 -3.22
N GLU A 120 11.02 -5.33 -2.98
CA GLU A 120 11.59 -5.51 -1.63
C GLU A 120 11.28 -4.34 -0.70
N ASN A 121 11.07 -3.17 -1.25
CA ASN A 121 10.74 -1.95 -0.52
C ASN A 121 9.36 -1.45 -0.95
N GLY A 122 8.72 -0.70 -0.08
CA GLY A 122 7.41 -0.17 -0.37
C GLY A 122 7.07 1.04 0.51
N PRO A 123 5.80 1.45 0.48
CA PRO A 123 5.35 2.63 1.21
C PRO A 123 5.24 2.31 2.72
N ARG A 124 5.17 3.37 3.51
CA ARG A 124 4.67 3.23 4.87
C ARG A 124 3.22 2.77 4.79
N LEU A 125 2.94 1.57 5.27
CA LEU A 125 1.65 0.91 5.02
C LEU A 125 0.45 1.65 5.61
N GLY A 126 0.62 2.31 6.75
CA GLY A 126 -0.44 3.14 7.32
C GLY A 126 -0.82 4.30 6.42
N SER A 127 0.18 4.99 5.87
CA SER A 127 -0.04 6.09 4.92
C SER A 127 -0.67 5.59 3.62
N PHE A 128 -0.20 4.46 3.12
CA PHE A 128 -0.77 3.82 1.93
C PHE A 128 -2.24 3.47 2.15
N THR A 129 -2.56 2.84 3.29
CA THR A 129 -3.94 2.45 3.61
C THR A 129 -4.86 3.67 3.72
N LYS A 130 -4.35 4.77 4.27
CA LYS A 130 -5.12 6.01 4.35
C LYS A 130 -5.47 6.59 2.99
N ILE A 131 -4.51 6.57 2.06
CA ILE A 131 -4.70 7.09 0.69
C ILE A 131 -5.57 6.15 -0.13
N TYR A 132 -5.23 4.87 -0.14
CA TYR A 132 -5.89 3.87 -1.00
C TYR A 132 -7.26 3.46 -0.46
N THR A 133 -7.53 3.74 0.78
CA THR A 133 -8.65 3.38 1.64
C THR A 133 -8.49 1.98 2.24
N LYS A 134 -9.10 1.78 3.40
CA LYS A 134 -9.10 0.48 4.08
C LYS A 134 -9.69 -0.62 3.20
N ASP A 135 -10.85 -0.36 2.60
CA ASP A 135 -11.56 -1.36 1.81
C ASP A 135 -10.77 -1.80 0.58
N LYS A 136 -10.19 -0.85 -0.15
CA LYS A 136 -9.35 -1.16 -1.31
C LYS A 136 -8.05 -1.85 -0.92
N THR A 137 -7.48 -1.49 0.23
CA THR A 137 -6.28 -2.16 0.75
C THR A 137 -6.57 -3.61 1.09
N LEU A 138 -7.72 -3.88 1.73
CA LEU A 138 -8.16 -5.25 2.02
C LEU A 138 -8.39 -6.06 0.75
N GLU A 139 -9.03 -5.48 -0.25
CA GLU A 139 -9.22 -6.14 -1.55
C GLU A 139 -7.87 -6.48 -2.20
N LEU A 140 -6.92 -5.55 -2.15
CA LEU A 140 -5.58 -5.75 -2.69
C LEU A 140 -4.88 -6.92 -2.01
N PHE A 141 -4.86 -6.94 -0.68
CA PHE A 141 -4.25 -8.04 0.08
C PHE A 141 -4.93 -9.37 -0.25
N ASN A 142 -6.25 -9.42 -0.22
CA ASN A 142 -7.00 -10.65 -0.50
C ASN A 142 -6.73 -11.16 -1.93
N SER A 143 -6.59 -10.27 -2.90
CA SER A 143 -6.28 -10.67 -4.29
C SER A 143 -4.92 -11.36 -4.39
N LYS A 144 -3.95 -10.95 -3.57
CA LYS A 144 -2.61 -11.55 -3.56
C LYS A 144 -2.54 -12.82 -2.72
N LEU A 145 -3.45 -13.00 -1.78
CA LEU A 145 -3.52 -14.18 -0.93
C LEU A 145 -4.48 -15.25 -1.47
N ASN A 146 -5.15 -14.99 -2.58
CA ASN A 146 -6.17 -15.87 -3.18
C ASN A 146 -7.34 -16.18 -2.24
N VAL A 147 -7.80 -15.15 -1.55
CA VAL A 147 -8.90 -15.26 -0.60
C VAL A 147 -10.14 -14.54 -1.11
#